data_322fa91b198cdf732d8cbe19be1cc0ee
#
_entry.id   322fa91b198cdf732d8cbe19be1cc0ee
#
_cell.length_a   1.000
_cell.length_b   1.000
_cell.length_c   1.000
_cell.angle_alpha   90.00
_cell.angle_beta   90.00
_cell.angle_gamma   90.00
#
_symmetry.space_group_name_H-M   'P 1'
#
loop_
_entity.id
_entity.type
_entity.pdbx_description
1 polymer ?
#
loop_
_entity_poly.entity_id
_entity_poly.type
_entity_poly.pdbx_seq_one_letter_code
_entity_poly.pdbx_strand_id
1 'polypeptide(L)'
;PSSWINREDVEEMEPNKLVSWFLISSYCYYELGRSIMSDLSFDYLVQRLKEHWDEVTHPHKELITQSHLDATTGYDIKFPSIVKMSGNEFLREMIKV
;
A
#
# COMPACT_ATOMS: atom_id res chain seq x y z
N PRO A 1 6.12 -16.29 -6.30
CA PRO A 1 4.90 -16.17 -7.11
C PRO A 1 4.86 -14.86 -7.88
N SER A 2 4.34 -14.93 -9.06
CA SER A 2 4.28 -13.78 -9.95
C SER A 2 3.31 -12.69 -9.46
N SER A 3 2.50 -13.00 -8.47
CA SER A 3 1.49 -12.08 -7.96
C SER A 3 2.02 -11.06 -6.95
N TRP A 4 3.25 -11.25 -6.45
CA TRP A 4 3.81 -10.33 -5.47
C TRP A 4 4.17 -9.00 -6.12
N ILE A 5 3.94 -7.92 -5.36
CA ILE A 5 4.32 -6.57 -5.79
C ILE A 5 5.82 -6.42 -5.57
N ASN A 6 6.56 -6.11 -6.61
CA ASN A 6 8.00 -5.92 -6.50
C ASN A 6 8.38 -4.44 -6.66
N ARG A 7 9.66 -4.14 -6.49
CA ARG A 7 10.13 -2.76 -6.56
C ARG A 7 9.86 -2.11 -7.92
N GLU A 8 9.98 -2.88 -8.98
CA GLU A 8 9.73 -2.36 -10.33
C GLU A 8 8.29 -1.94 -10.51
N ASP A 9 7.36 -2.73 -9.94
CA ASP A 9 5.94 -2.38 -9.96
C ASP A 9 5.70 -1.06 -9.24
N VAL A 10 6.36 -0.88 -8.08
CA VAL A 10 6.23 0.36 -7.30
C VAL A 10 6.78 1.54 -8.10
N GLU A 11 7.90 1.34 -8.77
CA GLU A 11 8.53 2.41 -9.55
C GLU A 11 7.63 2.94 -10.66
N GLU A 12 6.79 2.09 -11.21
CA GLU A 12 5.89 2.47 -12.29
C GLU A 12 4.56 3.06 -11.82
N MET A 13 4.31 3.05 -10.52
CA MET A 13 3.05 3.55 -9.98
C MET A 13 2.96 5.07 -10.04
N GLU A 14 1.80 5.58 -10.46
CA GLU A 14 1.49 7.00 -10.35
C GLU A 14 1.21 7.34 -8.89
N PRO A 15 1.31 8.64 -8.49
CA PRO A 15 1.13 9.02 -7.08
C PRO A 15 -0.14 8.49 -6.44
N ASN A 16 -1.28 8.54 -7.14
CA ASN A 16 -2.54 8.04 -6.59
C ASN A 16 -2.51 6.53 -6.38
N LYS A 17 -1.82 5.80 -7.23
CA LYS A 17 -1.66 4.35 -7.06
C LYS A 17 -0.78 4.02 -5.85
N LEU A 18 0.19 4.86 -5.57
CA LEU A 18 1.02 4.67 -4.37
C LEU A 18 0.14 4.72 -3.11
N VAL A 19 -0.84 5.63 -3.07
CA VAL A 19 -1.78 5.71 -1.96
C VAL A 19 -2.57 4.41 -1.85
N SER A 20 -3.14 3.95 -2.95
CA SER A 20 -3.94 2.73 -2.97
C SER A 20 -3.14 1.53 -2.46
N TRP A 21 -1.94 1.34 -2.97
CA TRP A 21 -1.11 0.19 -2.58
C TRP A 21 -0.54 0.33 -1.17
N PHE A 22 -0.29 1.56 -0.71
CA PHE A 22 0.09 1.76 0.68
C PHE A 22 -1.02 1.25 1.61
N LEU A 23 -2.25 1.62 1.32
CA LEU A 23 -3.40 1.22 2.15
C LEU A 23 -3.67 -0.29 2.04
N ILE A 24 -3.65 -0.83 0.83
CA ILE A 24 -3.88 -2.27 0.63
C ILE A 24 -2.80 -3.10 1.31
N SER A 25 -1.54 -2.71 1.16
CA SER A 25 -0.42 -3.42 1.79
C SER A 25 -0.52 -3.38 3.31
N SER A 26 -0.86 -2.22 3.84
CA SER A 26 -1.00 -2.06 5.30
C SER A 26 -2.16 -2.88 5.84
N TYR A 27 -3.28 -2.89 5.15
CA TYR A 27 -4.42 -3.70 5.53
C TYR A 27 -4.06 -5.18 5.56
N CYS A 28 -3.44 -5.66 4.50
CA CYS A 28 -3.05 -7.08 4.42
C CYS A 28 -2.10 -7.44 5.55
N TYR A 29 -1.15 -6.58 5.84
CA TYR A 29 -0.16 -6.86 6.87
C TYR A 29 -0.76 -6.82 8.28
N TYR A 30 -1.47 -5.74 8.61
CA TYR A 30 -1.95 -5.54 9.99
C TYR A 30 -3.22 -6.29 10.32
N GLU A 31 -4.13 -6.44 9.38
CA GLU A 31 -5.41 -7.10 9.67
C GLU A 31 -5.47 -8.56 9.20
N LEU A 32 -4.75 -8.91 8.15
CA LEU A 32 -4.78 -10.26 7.61
C LEU A 32 -3.50 -11.04 7.89
N GLY A 33 -2.47 -10.40 8.44
CA GLY A 33 -1.21 -11.06 8.77
C GLY A 33 -0.43 -11.52 7.55
N ARG A 34 -0.60 -10.86 6.41
CA ARG A 34 0.06 -11.24 5.16
C ARG A 34 0.79 -10.07 4.53
N SER A 35 2.05 -10.27 4.18
CA SER A 35 2.83 -9.29 3.43
C SER A 35 2.62 -9.54 1.94
N ILE A 36 2.33 -8.50 1.18
CA ILE A 36 2.18 -8.61 -0.28
C ILE A 36 3.38 -8.05 -1.03
N MET A 37 4.34 -7.52 -0.33
CA MET A 37 5.61 -7.07 -0.89
C MET A 37 6.67 -7.14 0.20
N SER A 38 7.94 -7.14 -0.20
CA SER A 38 9.04 -7.17 0.74
C SER A 38 9.12 -5.85 1.50
N ASP A 39 9.82 -5.86 2.64
CA ASP A 39 10.03 -4.65 3.42
C ASP A 39 10.73 -3.57 2.62
N LEU A 40 11.70 -3.97 1.78
CA LEU A 40 12.42 -3.01 0.94
C LEU A 40 11.51 -2.39 -0.11
N SER A 41 10.61 -3.18 -0.69
CA SER A 41 9.65 -2.64 -1.64
C SER A 41 8.67 -1.69 -0.97
N PHE A 42 8.22 -2.02 0.23
CA PHE A 42 7.32 -1.14 0.97
C PHE A 42 8.01 0.16 1.36
N ASP A 43 9.27 0.09 1.82
CA ASP A 43 10.06 1.29 2.12
C ASP A 43 10.17 2.19 0.90
N TYR A 44 10.43 1.60 -0.26
CA TYR A 44 10.54 2.33 -1.50
C TYR A 44 9.21 3.00 -1.87
N LEU A 45 8.10 2.28 -1.69
CA LEU A 45 6.76 2.82 -1.94
C LEU A 45 6.51 4.05 -1.06
N VAL A 46 6.83 3.96 0.22
CA VAL A 46 6.64 5.08 1.15
C VAL A 46 7.53 6.25 0.75
N GLN A 47 8.77 5.99 0.37
CA GLN A 47 9.67 7.04 -0.06
C GLN A 47 9.14 7.77 -1.28
N ARG A 48 8.68 7.04 -2.29
CA ARG A 48 8.09 7.63 -3.48
C ARG A 48 6.82 8.41 -3.14
N LEU A 49 6.01 7.88 -2.24
CA LEU A 49 4.79 8.57 -1.81
C LEU A 49 5.12 9.90 -1.15
N LYS A 50 6.16 9.95 -0.31
CA LYS A 50 6.61 11.19 0.32
C LYS A 50 7.10 12.19 -0.73
N GLU A 51 7.89 11.73 -1.70
CA GLU A 51 8.43 12.58 -2.75
C GLU A 51 7.35 13.20 -3.63
N HIS A 52 6.25 12.48 -3.85
CA HIS A 52 5.18 12.91 -4.74
C HIS A 52 3.90 13.28 -3.99
N TRP A 53 4.01 13.53 -2.68
CA TRP A 53 2.84 13.77 -1.84
C TRP A 53 1.96 14.91 -2.36
N ASP A 54 2.58 15.99 -2.83
CA ASP A 54 1.84 17.15 -3.34
C ASP A 54 1.08 16.86 -4.63
N GLU A 55 1.44 15.79 -5.32
CA GLU A 55 0.78 15.40 -6.57
C GLU A 55 -0.39 14.46 -6.34
N VAL A 56 -0.56 13.97 -5.10
CA VAL A 56 -1.62 13.03 -4.77
C VAL A 56 -2.96 13.75 -4.71
N THR A 57 -3.94 13.23 -5.47
CA THR A 57 -5.32 13.74 -5.47
C THR A 57 -6.32 12.64 -5.08
N HIS A 58 -5.80 11.54 -4.52
CA HIS A 58 -6.62 10.40 -4.14
C HIS A 58 -7.58 10.75 -3.00
N PRO A 59 -8.85 10.31 -3.05
CA PRO A 59 -9.82 10.61 -2.00
C PRO A 59 -9.42 10.13 -0.61
N HIS A 60 -8.58 9.08 -0.53
CA HIS A 60 -8.14 8.53 0.75
C HIS A 60 -6.82 9.12 1.25
N LYS A 61 -6.34 10.17 0.61
CA LYS A 61 -5.11 10.84 1.02
C LYS A 61 -5.15 11.26 2.50
N GLU A 62 -6.29 11.71 2.95
CA GLU A 62 -6.46 12.20 4.32
C GLU A 62 -6.37 11.11 5.39
N LEU A 63 -6.43 9.84 5.00
CA LEU A 63 -6.25 8.74 5.95
C LEU A 63 -4.78 8.54 6.32
N ILE A 64 -3.88 9.07 5.52
CA ILE A 64 -2.44 8.89 5.69
C ILE A 64 -1.87 10.18 6.27
N THR A 65 -1.23 10.08 7.42
CA THR A 65 -0.64 11.25 8.08
C THR A 65 0.87 11.28 7.83
N GLN A 66 1.48 12.41 8.11
CA GLN A 66 2.93 12.54 8.03
C GLN A 66 3.60 11.55 8.98
N SER A 67 2.99 11.29 10.13
CA SER A 67 3.51 10.30 11.08
C SER A 67 3.58 8.90 10.47
N HIS A 68 2.55 8.51 9.69
CA HIS A 68 2.56 7.22 9.01
C HIS A 68 3.72 7.12 8.03
N LEU A 69 3.94 8.18 7.26
CA LEU A 69 5.00 8.19 6.25
C LEU A 69 6.38 8.19 6.91
N ASP A 70 6.57 8.97 7.96
CA ASP A 70 7.85 9.05 8.66
C ASP A 70 8.21 7.74 9.36
N ALA A 71 7.21 7.04 9.91
CA ALA A 71 7.41 5.77 10.57
C ALA A 71 7.38 4.58 9.61
N THR A 72 7.09 4.82 8.35
CA THR A 72 6.98 3.79 7.32
C THR A 72 5.98 2.70 7.74
N THR A 73 4.80 3.13 8.21
CA THR A 73 3.80 2.20 8.69
C THR A 73 2.39 2.74 8.50
N GLY A 74 1.46 1.82 8.20
CA GLY A 74 0.04 2.12 8.13
C GLY A 74 -0.71 1.66 9.38
N TYR A 75 0.01 1.49 10.49
CA TYR A 75 -0.60 1.07 11.75
C TYR A 75 -1.68 2.07 12.17
N ASP A 76 -2.76 1.57 12.73
CA ASP A 76 -3.91 2.30 13.24
C ASP A 76 -4.79 3.02 12.20
N ILE A 77 -4.55 2.84 10.92
CA ILE A 77 -5.43 3.40 9.89
C ILE A 77 -6.75 2.62 9.88
N LYS A 78 -7.86 3.35 9.80
CA LYS A 78 -9.17 2.72 9.62
C LYS A 78 -9.41 2.55 8.14
N PHE A 79 -9.21 1.34 7.65
CA PHE A 79 -9.26 1.07 6.21
C PHE A 79 -10.69 1.11 5.68
N PRO A 80 -10.93 1.84 4.58
CA PRO A 80 -12.24 1.83 3.93
C PRO A 80 -12.59 0.45 3.38
N SER A 81 -13.89 0.20 3.22
CA SER A 81 -14.36 -1.08 2.69
C SER A 81 -13.75 -1.43 1.34
N ILE A 82 -13.58 -0.44 0.47
CA ILE A 82 -12.98 -0.68 -0.85
C ILE A 82 -11.54 -1.19 -0.73
N VAL A 83 -10.79 -0.68 0.24
CA VAL A 83 -9.41 -1.13 0.49
C VAL A 83 -9.43 -2.57 0.98
N LYS A 84 -10.33 -2.90 1.90
CA LYS A 84 -10.45 -4.26 2.42
C LYS A 84 -10.84 -5.25 1.34
N MET A 85 -11.79 -4.88 0.49
CA MET A 85 -12.21 -5.71 -0.64
C MET A 85 -11.06 -5.94 -1.61
N SER A 86 -10.33 -4.88 -1.94
CA SER A 86 -9.19 -4.98 -2.84
C SER A 86 -8.09 -5.86 -2.27
N GLY A 87 -7.79 -5.72 -0.98
CA GLY A 87 -6.77 -6.53 -0.32
C GLY A 87 -7.14 -8.00 -0.28
N ASN A 88 -8.39 -8.29 0.07
CA ASN A 88 -8.88 -9.66 0.10
C ASN A 88 -8.85 -10.28 -1.29
N GLU A 89 -9.26 -9.53 -2.30
CA GLU A 89 -9.24 -9.99 -3.68
C GLU A 89 -7.84 -10.28 -4.16
N PHE A 90 -6.90 -9.38 -3.86
CA PHE A 90 -5.51 -9.56 -4.24
C PHE A 90 -4.91 -10.82 -3.63
N LEU A 91 -5.14 -11.05 -2.34
CA LEU A 91 -4.64 -12.24 -1.65
C LEU A 91 -5.28 -13.51 -2.19
N ARG A 92 -6.55 -13.46 -2.55
CA ARG A 92 -7.23 -14.60 -3.14
C ARG A 92 -6.57 -14.99 -4.46
N GLU A 93 -6.23 -14.02 -5.28
CA GLU A 93 -5.56 -14.29 -6.55
C GLU A 93 -4.15 -14.84 -6.33
N MET A 94 -3.44 -14.34 -5.31
CA MET A 94 -2.12 -14.87 -4.97
C MET A 94 -2.18 -16.33 -4.55
N ILE A 95 -3.18 -16.69 -3.77
CA ILE A 95 -3.32 -18.04 -3.24
C ILE A 95 -3.65 -19.05 -4.35
N LYS A 96 -4.35 -18.61 -5.38
CA LYS A 96 -4.69 -19.48 -6.51
C LYS A 96 -3.49 -19.88 -7.35
N VAL A 97 -2.42 -19.14 -7.27
CA VAL A 97 -1.21 -19.44 -8.00
C VAL A 97 -0.38 -20.45 -7.23
#